data_2a96f3328c527f1f519284feec0b36cb
#
_entry.id   2a96f3328c527f1f519284feec0b36cb
#
_cell.length_a   1.000
_cell.length_b   1.000
_cell.length_c   1.000
_cell.angle_alpha   90.00
_cell.angle_beta   90.00
_cell.angle_gamma   90.00
#
_symmetry.space_group_name_H-M   'P 1'
#
loop_
_entity.id
_entity.type
_entity.pdbx_description
1 polymer ?
#
loop_
_entity_poly.entity_id
_entity_poly.type
_entity_poly.pdbx_seq_one_letter_code
_entity_poly.pdbx_strand_id
1 'polypeptide(L)'
;ENAQRRIENRNFDIRKNLLEYDDVANDQRQAIYSLRNQLLEESDISETIDELIDEQFKSVVYDFIPIDSVESQWELKELEEYLLNNFGINTDIENIVEKDKTLLPETIADIVKDNANNFFQEKYSNIADTRLLLEKQVMLQVLDVHWKEHLAEIDHLRQSIGLRAYAQKNPKNEYKREAYAMFEEMLDQINKETIRVLFTLQLTSPDEITNVKDSSQDELELKKDDFNKENINEVNESKLDNIPITREEPKFGRNEVIKITNGIDTKEIKYKKAKLLIETGEWKVI
;
A
#
# COMPACT_ATOMS: atom_id res chain seq x y z
N GLU A 1 -32.49 11.62 -32.33
CA GLU A 1 -31.11 11.35 -32.73
C GLU A 1 -30.11 12.30 -32.05
N ASN A 2 -30.31 13.62 -32.08
CA ASN A 2 -29.41 14.59 -31.43
C ASN A 2 -29.35 14.47 -29.90
N ALA A 3 -30.46 14.17 -29.23
CA ALA A 3 -30.51 13.98 -27.79
C ALA A 3 -29.74 12.70 -27.35
N GLN A 4 -29.90 11.62 -28.08
CA GLN A 4 -29.20 10.36 -27.84
C GLN A 4 -27.68 10.56 -28.01
N ARG A 5 -27.24 11.21 -29.09
CA ARG A 5 -25.83 11.51 -29.32
C ARG A 5 -25.20 12.36 -28.20
N ARG A 6 -25.94 13.32 -27.63
CA ARG A 6 -25.48 14.11 -26.49
C ARG A 6 -25.33 13.26 -25.22
N ILE A 7 -26.25 12.33 -24.99
CA ILE A 7 -26.17 11.39 -23.84
C ILE A 7 -24.97 10.46 -24.01
N GLU A 8 -24.77 9.91 -25.22
CA GLU A 8 -23.63 9.03 -25.53
C GLU A 8 -22.29 9.74 -25.33
N ASN A 9 -22.17 10.98 -25.84
CA ASN A 9 -20.97 11.80 -25.66
C ASN A 9 -20.71 12.08 -24.17
N ARG A 10 -21.73 12.47 -23.41
CA ARG A 10 -21.60 12.69 -21.96
C ARG A 10 -21.16 11.43 -21.21
N ASN A 11 -21.74 10.28 -21.54
CA ASN A 11 -21.36 9.01 -20.96
C ASN A 11 -19.93 8.58 -21.33
N PHE A 12 -19.51 8.90 -22.56
CA PHE A 12 -18.13 8.71 -23.01
C PHE A 12 -17.15 9.57 -22.19
N ASP A 13 -17.46 10.87 -22.03
CA ASP A 13 -16.62 11.79 -21.26
C ASP A 13 -16.53 11.38 -19.79
N ILE A 14 -17.62 10.94 -19.17
CA ILE A 14 -17.63 10.43 -17.80
C ILE A 14 -16.71 9.21 -17.68
N ARG A 15 -16.85 8.22 -18.59
CA ARG A 15 -16.01 7.02 -18.57
C ARG A 15 -14.54 7.33 -18.82
N LYS A 16 -14.25 8.24 -19.75
CA LYS A 16 -12.88 8.70 -20.00
C LYS A 16 -12.26 9.35 -18.77
N ASN A 17 -13.04 10.18 -18.08
CA ASN A 17 -12.58 10.83 -16.85
C ASN A 17 -12.30 9.80 -15.73
N LEU A 18 -13.17 8.80 -15.57
CA LEU A 18 -12.95 7.73 -14.59
C LEU A 18 -11.67 6.93 -14.89
N LEU A 19 -11.44 6.58 -16.16
CA LEU A 19 -10.22 5.88 -16.57
C LEU A 19 -8.96 6.69 -16.25
N GLU A 20 -8.96 7.99 -16.46
CA GLU A 20 -7.81 8.85 -16.20
C GLU A 20 -7.46 8.93 -14.69
N TYR A 21 -8.43 8.77 -13.79
CA TYR A 21 -8.19 8.63 -12.34
C TYR A 21 -7.71 7.21 -11.99
N ASP A 22 -8.31 6.19 -12.59
CA ASP A 22 -7.95 4.80 -12.35
C ASP A 22 -6.54 4.47 -12.85
N ASP A 23 -6.06 5.11 -13.93
CA ASP A 23 -4.71 4.95 -14.47
C ASP A 23 -3.65 5.30 -13.40
N VAL A 24 -3.82 6.41 -12.67
CA VAL A 24 -2.87 6.81 -11.60
C VAL A 24 -2.79 5.77 -10.50
N ALA A 25 -3.94 5.29 -10.02
CA ALA A 25 -3.99 4.25 -8.98
C ALA A 25 -3.40 2.92 -9.48
N ASN A 26 -3.57 2.62 -10.78
CA ASN A 26 -3.01 1.42 -11.39
C ASN A 26 -1.49 1.49 -11.52
N ASP A 27 -0.94 2.65 -11.92
CA ASP A 27 0.50 2.86 -12.00
C ASP A 27 1.16 2.69 -10.63
N GLN A 28 0.58 3.28 -9.59
CA GLN A 28 1.04 3.12 -8.21
C GLN A 28 0.95 1.67 -7.74
N ARG A 29 -0.13 0.96 -8.07
CA ARG A 29 -0.27 -0.47 -7.76
C ARG A 29 0.80 -1.31 -8.43
N GLN A 30 1.13 -1.03 -9.69
CA GLN A 30 2.21 -1.73 -10.41
C GLN A 30 3.56 -1.48 -9.74
N ALA A 31 3.85 -0.25 -9.31
CA ALA A 31 5.08 0.08 -8.61
C ALA A 31 5.21 -0.68 -7.27
N ILE A 32 4.14 -0.71 -6.46
CA ILE A 32 4.14 -1.44 -5.19
C ILE A 32 4.26 -2.95 -5.39
N TYR A 33 3.57 -3.52 -6.38
CA TYR A 33 3.69 -4.96 -6.67
C TYR A 33 5.07 -5.33 -7.20
N SER A 34 5.69 -4.44 -7.98
CA SER A 34 7.08 -4.62 -8.41
C SER A 34 8.05 -4.60 -7.23
N LEU A 35 7.93 -3.62 -6.34
CA LEU A 35 8.73 -3.52 -5.11
C LEU A 35 8.53 -4.76 -4.22
N ARG A 36 7.29 -5.17 -4.01
CA ARG A 36 6.96 -6.35 -3.22
C ARG A 36 7.57 -7.63 -3.81
N ASN A 37 7.49 -7.81 -5.12
CA ASN A 37 8.08 -8.96 -5.80
C ASN A 37 9.61 -8.93 -5.72
N GLN A 38 10.22 -7.77 -5.88
CA GLN A 38 11.67 -7.60 -5.71
C GLN A 38 12.11 -8.03 -4.31
N LEU A 39 11.44 -7.55 -3.25
CA LEU A 39 11.72 -7.96 -1.87
C LEU A 39 11.56 -9.47 -1.64
N LEU A 40 10.64 -10.12 -2.34
CA LEU A 40 10.45 -11.57 -2.22
C LEU A 40 11.53 -12.36 -2.98
N GLU A 41 11.96 -11.88 -4.14
CA GLU A 41 12.92 -12.54 -5.02
C GLU A 41 14.37 -12.33 -4.58
N GLU A 42 14.71 -11.16 -4.04
CA GLU A 42 16.05 -10.87 -3.52
C GLU A 42 16.43 -11.86 -2.43
N SER A 43 17.63 -12.41 -2.52
CA SER A 43 18.13 -13.33 -1.50
C SER A 43 18.60 -12.58 -0.26
N ASP A 44 19.15 -11.38 -0.42
CA ASP A 44 19.72 -10.55 0.64
C ASP A 44 19.33 -9.09 0.45
N ILE A 45 18.73 -8.49 1.48
CA ILE A 45 18.32 -7.08 1.53
C ILE A 45 19.11 -6.27 2.58
N SER A 46 20.17 -6.86 3.16
CA SER A 46 20.93 -6.20 4.24
C SER A 46 21.56 -4.89 3.78
N GLU A 47 22.07 -4.83 2.56
CA GLU A 47 22.62 -3.59 1.99
C GLU A 47 21.54 -2.48 1.90
N THR A 48 20.34 -2.84 1.44
CA THR A 48 19.20 -1.91 1.39
C THR A 48 18.81 -1.42 2.78
N ILE A 49 18.80 -2.29 3.78
CA ILE A 49 18.50 -1.90 5.18
C ILE A 49 19.59 -0.98 5.73
N ASP A 50 20.86 -1.27 5.49
CA ASP A 50 21.97 -0.44 5.93
C ASP A 50 21.91 0.96 5.27
N GLU A 51 21.58 1.07 3.99
CA GLU A 51 21.34 2.35 3.30
C GLU A 51 20.16 3.13 3.92
N LEU A 52 19.06 2.44 4.22
CA LEU A 52 17.88 3.05 4.85
C LEU A 52 18.20 3.56 6.28
N ILE A 53 19.01 2.82 7.04
CA ILE A 53 19.51 3.28 8.36
C ILE A 53 20.31 4.57 8.19
N ASP A 54 21.26 4.58 7.26
CA ASP A 54 22.12 5.74 7.00
C ASP A 54 21.31 6.98 6.62
N GLU A 55 20.35 6.83 5.72
CA GLU A 55 19.48 7.92 5.26
C GLU A 55 18.56 8.42 6.39
N GLN A 56 17.93 7.49 7.12
CA GLN A 56 17.00 7.82 8.20
C GLN A 56 17.68 8.58 9.33
N PHE A 57 18.84 8.13 9.81
CA PHE A 57 19.51 8.79 10.92
C PHE A 57 20.13 10.15 10.53
N LYS A 58 20.57 10.29 9.28
CA LYS A 58 20.96 11.61 8.74
C LYS A 58 19.79 12.57 8.69
N SER A 59 18.63 12.12 8.19
CA SER A 59 17.42 12.94 8.15
C SER A 59 17.00 13.37 9.54
N VAL A 60 16.96 12.44 10.50
CA VAL A 60 16.61 12.74 11.90
C VAL A 60 17.56 13.80 12.49
N VAL A 61 18.86 13.66 12.30
CA VAL A 61 19.81 14.67 12.82
C VAL A 61 19.55 16.04 12.20
N TYR A 62 19.30 16.13 10.90
CA TYR A 62 19.06 17.42 10.24
C TYR A 62 17.71 18.06 10.61
N ASP A 63 16.74 17.29 11.09
CA ASP A 63 15.49 17.83 11.63
C ASP A 63 15.73 18.63 12.92
N PHE A 64 16.69 18.22 13.77
CA PHE A 64 17.04 18.89 15.03
C PHE A 64 18.27 19.82 14.90
N ILE A 65 19.14 19.55 13.95
CA ILE A 65 20.41 20.28 13.68
C ILE A 65 20.45 20.64 12.19
N PRO A 66 19.74 21.70 11.74
CA PRO A 66 19.77 22.10 10.33
C PRO A 66 21.17 22.45 9.85
N ILE A 67 21.53 22.05 8.62
CA ILE A 67 22.87 22.15 8.05
C ILE A 67 23.45 23.61 8.11
N ASP A 68 22.59 24.61 7.87
CA ASP A 68 22.96 26.02 7.83
C ASP A 68 22.75 26.74 9.18
N SER A 69 22.52 26.00 10.28
CA SER A 69 22.24 26.57 11.59
C SER A 69 23.51 26.76 12.43
N VAL A 70 23.44 27.68 13.38
CA VAL A 70 24.49 27.89 14.38
C VAL A 70 24.25 27.05 15.62
N GLU A 71 25.29 26.66 16.36
CA GLU A 71 25.22 25.80 17.56
C GLU A 71 24.12 26.20 18.56
N SER A 72 23.84 27.50 18.70
CA SER A 72 22.82 28.01 19.60
C SER A 72 21.37 27.68 19.18
N GLN A 73 21.18 27.17 17.96
CA GLN A 73 19.86 26.76 17.40
C GLN A 73 19.70 25.24 17.39
N TRP A 74 20.71 24.50 17.84
CA TRP A 74 20.68 23.05 17.83
C TRP A 74 19.89 22.52 19.02
N GLU A 75 18.97 21.61 18.74
CA GLU A 75 18.09 20.96 19.71
C GLU A 75 18.67 19.60 20.11
N LEU A 76 19.88 19.62 20.77
CA LEU A 76 20.64 18.40 21.06
C LEU A 76 19.92 17.47 22.04
N LYS A 77 19.32 18.02 23.10
CA LYS A 77 18.55 17.21 24.09
C LYS A 77 17.33 16.55 23.49
N GLU A 78 16.60 17.29 22.69
CA GLU A 78 15.43 16.82 21.98
C GLU A 78 15.82 15.70 21.00
N LEU A 79 16.97 15.82 20.33
CA LEU A 79 17.52 14.77 19.48
C LEU A 79 17.85 13.50 20.28
N GLU A 80 18.54 13.63 21.43
CA GLU A 80 18.87 12.48 22.30
C GLU A 80 17.60 11.78 22.82
N GLU A 81 16.61 12.55 23.29
CA GLU A 81 15.33 12.02 23.73
C GLU A 81 14.57 11.34 22.57
N TYR A 82 14.62 11.91 21.39
CA TYR A 82 14.00 11.34 20.21
C TYR A 82 14.63 9.99 19.82
N LEU A 83 15.98 9.92 19.80
CA LEU A 83 16.73 8.70 19.49
C LEU A 83 16.46 7.60 20.52
N LEU A 84 16.41 7.96 21.80
CA LEU A 84 16.12 7.01 22.87
C LEU A 84 14.68 6.47 22.78
N ASN A 85 13.70 7.35 22.61
CA ASN A 85 12.29 6.98 22.65
C ASN A 85 11.85 6.22 21.39
N ASN A 86 12.37 6.56 20.21
CA ASN A 86 11.93 5.98 18.95
C ASN A 86 12.79 4.80 18.47
N PHE A 87 14.07 4.75 18.87
CA PHE A 87 15.01 3.73 18.39
C PHE A 87 15.71 2.96 19.52
N GLY A 88 15.56 3.41 20.77
CA GLY A 88 16.24 2.79 21.92
C GLY A 88 17.74 3.06 21.96
N ILE A 89 18.22 4.03 21.20
CA ILE A 89 19.65 4.38 21.12
C ILE A 89 19.94 5.44 22.18
N ASN A 90 20.85 5.13 23.08
CA ASN A 90 21.38 6.10 24.05
C ASN A 90 22.66 6.70 23.50
N THR A 91 22.63 7.99 23.17
CA THR A 91 23.78 8.76 22.68
C THR A 91 24.05 9.94 23.64
N ASP A 92 25.28 10.34 23.74
CA ASP A 92 25.73 11.45 24.60
C ASP A 92 26.29 12.58 23.71
N ILE A 93 25.41 13.08 22.80
CA ILE A 93 25.75 14.04 21.76
C ILE A 93 26.09 15.40 22.39
N GLU A 94 25.30 15.81 23.41
CA GLU A 94 25.55 17.08 24.13
C GLU A 94 26.96 17.15 24.67
N ASN A 95 27.47 16.12 25.35
CA ASN A 95 28.83 16.07 25.84
C ASN A 95 29.89 15.99 24.74
N ILE A 96 29.60 15.41 23.60
CA ILE A 96 30.50 15.35 22.44
C ILE A 96 30.66 16.74 21.86
N VAL A 97 29.58 17.50 21.68
CA VAL A 97 29.58 18.86 21.15
C VAL A 97 30.20 19.84 22.14
N GLU A 98 29.98 19.66 23.45
CA GLU A 98 30.66 20.49 24.48
C GLU A 98 32.18 20.36 24.49
N LYS A 99 32.71 19.16 24.18
CA LYS A 99 34.15 18.89 24.12
C LYS A 99 34.76 19.41 22.84
N ASP A 100 34.06 19.40 21.74
CA ASP A 100 34.55 19.87 20.45
C ASP A 100 33.53 20.79 19.78
N LYS A 101 33.65 22.08 20.03
CA LYS A 101 32.79 23.13 19.47
C LYS A 101 33.00 23.42 17.99
N THR A 102 33.91 22.70 17.34
CA THR A 102 34.20 22.84 15.91
C THR A 102 33.43 21.82 15.05
N LEU A 103 32.60 20.96 15.68
CA LEU A 103 31.85 19.96 14.99
C LEU A 103 30.79 20.58 14.05
N LEU A 104 30.73 20.04 12.84
CA LEU A 104 29.73 20.41 11.85
C LEU A 104 28.52 19.49 11.99
N PRO A 105 27.32 19.94 11.60
CA PRO A 105 26.10 19.09 11.56
C PRO A 105 26.31 17.75 10.85
N GLU A 106 27.08 17.73 9.77
CA GLU A 106 27.39 16.51 9.01
C GLU A 106 28.21 15.51 9.83
N THR A 107 29.19 16.03 10.62
CA THR A 107 30.02 15.17 11.50
C THR A 107 29.18 14.57 12.63
N ILE A 108 28.23 15.32 13.17
CA ILE A 108 27.29 14.83 14.19
C ILE A 108 26.39 13.76 13.56
N ALA A 109 25.90 13.98 12.34
CA ALA A 109 25.09 12.99 11.62
C ALA A 109 25.87 11.69 11.37
N ASP A 110 27.16 11.76 11.02
CA ASP A 110 28.01 10.58 10.86
C ASP A 110 28.23 9.85 12.20
N ILE A 111 28.42 10.56 13.30
CA ILE A 111 28.56 9.95 14.63
C ILE A 111 27.28 9.22 15.04
N VAL A 112 26.11 9.86 14.85
CA VAL A 112 24.81 9.24 15.17
C VAL A 112 24.55 8.02 14.31
N LYS A 113 24.83 8.12 13.01
CA LYS A 113 24.74 7.01 12.06
C LYS A 113 25.60 5.82 12.48
N ASP A 114 26.90 6.07 12.80
CA ASP A 114 27.83 5.01 13.21
C ASP A 114 27.36 4.36 14.53
N ASN A 115 26.85 5.12 15.47
CA ASN A 115 26.26 4.60 16.70
C ASN A 115 25.02 3.76 16.42
N ALA A 116 24.16 4.18 15.50
CA ALA A 116 22.99 3.44 15.09
C ALA A 116 23.37 2.11 14.43
N ASN A 117 24.31 2.12 13.50
CA ASN A 117 24.81 0.92 12.84
C ASN A 117 25.44 -0.06 13.83
N ASN A 118 26.27 0.43 14.77
CA ASN A 118 26.86 -0.42 15.80
C ASN A 118 25.78 -1.05 16.69
N PHE A 119 24.81 -0.26 17.17
CA PHE A 119 23.69 -0.75 17.95
C PHE A 119 22.90 -1.82 17.21
N PHE A 120 22.63 -1.60 15.93
CA PHE A 120 21.90 -2.54 15.08
C PHE A 120 22.66 -3.86 14.89
N GLN A 121 23.95 -3.79 14.57
CA GLN A 121 24.81 -4.97 14.41
C GLN A 121 24.93 -5.76 15.72
N GLU A 122 25.10 -5.09 16.87
CA GLU A 122 25.16 -5.74 18.19
C GLU A 122 23.84 -6.46 18.50
N LYS A 123 22.71 -5.77 18.30
CA LYS A 123 21.36 -6.29 18.54
C LYS A 123 21.09 -7.57 17.75
N TYR A 124 21.50 -7.63 16.49
CA TYR A 124 21.23 -8.76 15.60
C TYR A 124 22.36 -9.79 15.54
N SER A 125 23.47 -9.60 16.25
CA SER A 125 24.62 -10.50 16.25
C SER A 125 24.28 -11.94 16.64
N ASN A 126 23.35 -12.14 17.55
CA ASN A 126 22.95 -13.45 18.07
C ASN A 126 21.97 -14.23 17.16
N ILE A 127 21.40 -13.57 16.14
CA ILE A 127 20.39 -14.16 15.24
C ILE A 127 20.73 -13.94 13.78
N ALA A 128 22.03 -13.93 13.44
CA ALA A 128 22.52 -13.62 12.09
C ALA A 128 21.83 -14.46 10.99
N ASP A 129 21.58 -15.75 11.24
CA ASP A 129 20.92 -16.65 10.28
C ASP A 129 19.42 -16.33 10.05
N THR A 130 18.77 -15.71 11.04
CA THR A 130 17.33 -15.38 10.99
C THR A 130 17.10 -13.90 10.69
N ARG A 131 18.14 -13.06 10.83
CA ARG A 131 18.08 -11.60 10.62
C ARG A 131 17.45 -11.26 9.28
N LEU A 132 17.96 -11.86 8.22
CA LEU A 132 17.50 -11.58 6.85
C LEU A 132 16.02 -11.89 6.63
N LEU A 133 15.55 -13.01 7.19
CA LEU A 133 14.13 -13.35 7.12
C LEU A 133 13.27 -12.35 7.87
N LEU A 134 13.74 -11.91 9.03
CA LEU A 134 13.06 -10.92 9.87
C LEU A 134 12.97 -9.55 9.18
N GLU A 135 14.08 -9.06 8.63
CA GLU A 135 14.13 -7.81 7.87
C GLU A 135 13.11 -7.81 6.72
N LYS A 136 13.10 -8.88 5.93
CA LYS A 136 12.11 -9.05 4.84
C LYS A 136 10.68 -9.09 5.35
N GLN A 137 10.42 -9.83 6.42
CA GLN A 137 9.08 -9.95 6.98
C GLN A 137 8.57 -8.60 7.49
N VAL A 138 9.41 -7.85 8.22
CA VAL A 138 9.05 -6.52 8.72
C VAL A 138 8.77 -5.57 7.55
N MET A 139 9.67 -5.50 6.56
CA MET A 139 9.51 -4.61 5.43
C MET A 139 8.23 -4.92 4.61
N LEU A 140 7.95 -6.21 4.37
CA LEU A 140 6.71 -6.62 3.69
C LEU A 140 5.46 -6.29 4.49
N GLN A 141 5.48 -6.48 5.80
CA GLN A 141 4.35 -6.18 6.67
C GLN A 141 4.07 -4.66 6.71
N VAL A 142 5.09 -3.85 6.87
CA VAL A 142 4.97 -2.38 6.87
C VAL A 142 4.45 -1.90 5.52
N LEU A 143 5.01 -2.41 4.41
CA LEU A 143 4.55 -2.10 3.06
C LEU A 143 3.07 -2.43 2.86
N ASP A 144 2.62 -3.61 3.28
CA ASP A 144 1.23 -4.05 3.10
C ASP A 144 0.25 -3.19 3.92
N VAL A 145 0.64 -2.74 5.14
CA VAL A 145 -0.17 -1.85 5.99
C VAL A 145 -0.31 -0.47 5.34
N HIS A 146 0.80 0.20 5.03
CA HIS A 146 0.79 1.55 4.44
C HIS A 146 0.12 1.58 3.07
N TRP A 147 0.33 0.54 2.26
CA TRP A 147 -0.36 0.43 0.96
C TRP A 147 -1.87 0.35 1.11
N LYS A 148 -2.37 -0.39 2.09
CA LYS A 148 -3.80 -0.49 2.37
C LYS A 148 -4.39 0.86 2.80
N GLU A 149 -3.69 1.60 3.66
CA GLU A 149 -4.09 2.94 4.10
C GLU A 149 -4.09 3.92 2.94
N HIS A 150 -3.03 3.93 2.13
CA HIS A 150 -2.92 4.78 0.94
C HIS A 150 -4.05 4.57 -0.06
N LEU A 151 -4.50 3.32 -0.28
CA LEU A 151 -5.65 3.07 -1.15
C LEU A 151 -6.92 3.75 -0.64
N ALA A 152 -7.14 3.80 0.68
CA ALA A 152 -8.28 4.52 1.26
C ALA A 152 -8.14 6.04 1.08
N GLU A 153 -6.94 6.57 1.27
CA GLU A 153 -6.64 8.00 1.09
C GLU A 153 -6.81 8.44 -0.37
N ILE A 154 -6.33 7.66 -1.33
CA ILE A 154 -6.53 7.90 -2.78
C ILE A 154 -8.02 7.90 -3.13
N ASP A 155 -8.83 7.03 -2.55
CA ASP A 155 -10.27 7.03 -2.79
C ASP A 155 -10.93 8.30 -2.20
N HIS A 156 -10.51 8.74 -1.01
CA HIS A 156 -10.93 10.00 -0.43
C HIS A 156 -10.54 11.21 -1.28
N LEU A 157 -9.29 11.23 -1.79
CA LEU A 157 -8.84 12.26 -2.70
C LEU A 157 -9.71 12.31 -3.96
N ARG A 158 -10.01 11.15 -4.56
CA ARG A 158 -10.87 11.04 -5.76
C ARG A 158 -12.26 11.61 -5.52
N GLN A 159 -12.85 11.38 -4.35
CA GLN A 159 -14.17 11.91 -4.00
C GLN A 159 -14.15 13.43 -3.79
N SER A 160 -13.09 13.98 -3.21
CA SER A 160 -12.99 15.40 -2.83
C SER A 160 -12.45 16.29 -3.95
N ILE A 161 -11.68 15.74 -4.90
CA ILE A 161 -10.95 16.54 -5.91
C ILE A 161 -11.86 17.36 -6.82
N GLY A 162 -13.09 16.90 -7.03
CA GLY A 162 -14.09 17.62 -7.83
C GLY A 162 -14.39 19.03 -7.30
N LEU A 163 -14.24 19.25 -6.00
CA LEU A 163 -14.44 20.56 -5.37
C LEU A 163 -13.37 21.58 -5.77
N ARG A 164 -12.19 21.14 -6.21
CA ARG A 164 -11.12 22.02 -6.69
C ARG A 164 -11.49 22.78 -7.97
N ALA A 165 -12.48 22.28 -8.72
CA ALA A 165 -12.99 22.98 -9.89
C ALA A 165 -13.56 24.38 -9.57
N TYR A 166 -14.09 24.59 -8.35
CA TYR A 166 -14.58 25.89 -7.89
C TYR A 166 -13.45 26.93 -7.76
N ALA A 167 -12.22 26.49 -7.55
CA ALA A 167 -11.03 27.34 -7.49
C ALA A 167 -10.37 27.56 -8.88
N GLN A 168 -11.07 27.29 -9.98
CA GLN A 168 -10.59 27.40 -11.37
C GLN A 168 -9.37 26.52 -11.68
N LYS A 169 -9.09 25.51 -10.85
CA LYS A 169 -8.04 24.51 -11.09
C LYS A 169 -8.60 23.33 -11.87
N ASN A 170 -7.75 22.74 -12.70
CA ASN A 170 -8.12 21.50 -13.38
C ASN A 170 -8.09 20.32 -12.39
N PRO A 171 -9.24 19.71 -12.06
CA PRO A 171 -9.28 18.65 -11.05
C PRO A 171 -8.39 17.45 -11.38
N LYS A 172 -8.23 17.11 -12.66
CA LYS A 172 -7.39 15.98 -13.08
C LYS A 172 -5.91 16.22 -12.79
N ASN A 173 -5.42 17.43 -13.11
CA ASN A 173 -4.02 17.77 -12.87
C ASN A 173 -3.72 17.88 -11.37
N GLU A 174 -4.66 18.43 -10.59
CA GLU A 174 -4.54 18.50 -9.14
C GLU A 174 -4.56 17.09 -8.54
N TYR A 175 -5.46 16.20 -9.00
CA TYR A 175 -5.48 14.81 -8.56
C TYR A 175 -4.15 14.09 -8.81
N LYS A 176 -3.62 14.18 -10.04
CA LYS A 176 -2.34 13.54 -10.37
C LYS A 176 -1.22 14.05 -9.46
N ARG A 177 -1.17 15.36 -9.25
CA ARG A 177 -0.13 15.98 -8.41
C ARG A 177 -0.25 15.56 -6.95
N GLU A 178 -1.46 15.63 -6.38
CA GLU A 178 -1.71 15.25 -4.98
C GLU A 178 -1.53 13.75 -4.77
N ALA A 179 -2.01 12.91 -5.68
CA ALA A 179 -1.84 11.47 -5.63
C ALA A 179 -0.36 11.05 -5.71
N TYR A 180 0.44 11.76 -6.51
CA TYR A 180 1.88 11.52 -6.58
C TYR A 180 2.58 11.91 -5.27
N ALA A 181 2.28 13.08 -4.73
CA ALA A 181 2.85 13.53 -3.46
C ALA A 181 2.50 12.59 -2.29
N MET A 182 1.25 12.13 -2.23
CA MET A 182 0.81 11.15 -1.23
C MET A 182 1.53 9.81 -1.38
N PHE A 183 1.81 9.39 -2.61
CA PHE A 183 2.54 8.15 -2.87
C PHE A 183 4.01 8.25 -2.47
N GLU A 184 4.68 9.36 -2.74
CA GLU A 184 6.04 9.63 -2.28
C GLU A 184 6.11 9.65 -0.74
N GLU A 185 5.16 10.33 -0.10
CA GLU A 185 5.06 10.38 1.36
C GLU A 185 4.84 8.98 1.97
N MET A 186 3.99 8.16 1.35
CA MET A 186 3.78 6.77 1.78
C MET A 186 5.09 5.95 1.70
N LEU A 187 5.85 6.06 0.61
CA LEU A 187 7.12 5.34 0.46
C LEU A 187 8.13 5.77 1.54
N ASP A 188 8.20 7.07 1.82
CA ASP A 188 9.04 7.61 2.89
C ASP A 188 8.61 7.09 4.28
N GLN A 189 7.29 7.03 4.55
CA GLN A 189 6.76 6.46 5.78
C GLN A 189 7.06 4.95 5.91
N ILE A 190 6.99 4.18 4.82
CA ILE A 190 7.36 2.76 4.81
C ILE A 190 8.82 2.60 5.25
N ASN A 191 9.74 3.41 4.71
CA ASN A 191 11.15 3.35 5.06
C ASN A 191 11.37 3.69 6.54
N LYS A 192 10.80 4.80 7.01
CA LYS A 192 10.89 5.26 8.40
C LYS A 192 10.33 4.24 9.39
N GLU A 193 9.14 3.71 9.12
CA GLU A 193 8.50 2.76 10.01
C GLU A 193 9.21 1.40 10.00
N THR A 194 9.75 0.97 8.86
CA THR A 194 10.57 -0.26 8.78
C THR A 194 11.77 -0.17 9.71
N ILE A 195 12.54 0.92 9.65
CA ILE A 195 13.71 1.13 10.51
C ILE A 195 13.27 1.23 11.97
N ARG A 196 12.21 1.99 12.28
CA ARG A 196 11.68 2.11 13.63
C ARG A 196 11.31 0.76 14.22
N VAL A 197 10.57 -0.07 13.49
CA VAL A 197 10.17 -1.42 13.93
C VAL A 197 11.40 -2.29 14.16
N LEU A 198 12.36 -2.32 13.25
CA LEU A 198 13.59 -3.11 13.40
C LEU A 198 14.39 -2.69 14.65
N PHE A 199 14.45 -1.39 14.95
CA PHE A 199 15.16 -0.89 16.13
C PHE A 199 14.42 -1.15 17.44
N THR A 200 13.11 -1.12 17.46
CA THR A 200 12.29 -1.30 18.67
C THR A 200 11.92 -2.75 18.97
N LEU A 201 12.00 -3.63 17.98
CA LEU A 201 11.64 -5.03 18.12
C LEU A 201 12.48 -5.71 19.20
N GLN A 202 11.83 -6.29 20.21
CA GLN A 202 12.52 -7.04 21.26
C GLN A 202 12.71 -8.50 20.81
N LEU A 203 13.96 -8.91 20.72
CA LEU A 203 14.32 -10.28 20.33
C LEU A 203 14.38 -11.13 21.61
N THR A 204 13.26 -11.74 21.95
CA THR A 204 13.13 -12.66 23.10
C THR A 204 13.38 -14.04 22.60
N SER A 205 14.28 -14.74 22.47
CA SER A 205 14.63 -16.13 22.08
C SER A 205 14.03 -16.68 20.77
N PRO A 206 14.73 -17.57 20.07
CA PRO A 206 14.29 -18.15 18.79
C PRO A 206 12.95 -18.89 18.83
N ASP A 207 12.54 -19.37 20.02
CA ASP A 207 11.30 -20.13 20.21
C ASP A 207 10.04 -19.25 20.25
N GLU A 208 10.17 -17.94 20.50
CA GLU A 208 9.03 -17.00 20.53
C GLU A 208 8.71 -16.41 19.14
N ILE A 209 9.67 -16.44 18.22
CA ILE A 209 9.45 -16.01 16.81
C ILE A 209 8.43 -16.93 16.12
N THR A 210 8.31 -18.18 16.54
CA THR A 210 7.31 -19.11 16.02
C THR A 210 5.89 -18.81 16.53
N ASN A 211 5.76 -18.20 17.72
CA ASN A 211 4.47 -17.87 18.32
C ASN A 211 3.86 -16.58 17.79
N VAL A 212 4.68 -15.66 17.22
CA VAL A 212 4.17 -14.43 16.58
C VAL A 212 3.43 -14.75 15.26
N LYS A 213 3.72 -15.88 14.62
CA LYS A 213 2.97 -16.32 13.43
C LYS A 213 1.54 -16.73 13.73
N ASP A 214 1.31 -17.34 14.90
CA ASP A 214 -0.03 -17.82 15.27
C ASP A 214 -0.92 -16.70 15.83
N SER A 215 -0.35 -15.75 16.60
CA SER A 215 -1.14 -14.64 17.15
C SER A 215 -1.59 -13.61 16.09
N SER A 216 -0.82 -13.42 15.01
CA SER A 216 -1.21 -12.51 13.92
C SER A 216 -2.33 -13.07 13.04
N GLN A 217 -2.45 -14.40 12.95
CA GLN A 217 -3.56 -15.04 12.22
C GLN A 217 -4.84 -15.02 13.05
N ASP A 218 -4.76 -15.24 14.37
CA ASP A 218 -5.92 -15.22 15.26
C ASP A 218 -6.50 -13.80 15.43
N GLU A 219 -5.67 -12.73 15.45
CA GLU A 219 -6.19 -11.36 15.48
C GLU A 219 -6.83 -10.93 14.14
N LEU A 220 -6.36 -11.46 13.01
CA LEU A 220 -6.97 -11.21 11.70
C LEU A 220 -8.29 -11.98 11.51
N GLU A 221 -8.45 -13.15 12.14
CA GLU A 221 -9.70 -13.90 12.13
C GLU A 221 -10.74 -13.30 13.09
N LEU A 222 -10.32 -12.85 14.29
CA LEU A 222 -11.19 -12.15 15.25
C LEU A 222 -11.73 -10.82 14.70
N LYS A 223 -10.91 -10.05 13.97
CA LYS A 223 -11.37 -8.81 13.31
C LYS A 223 -12.28 -9.05 12.11
N LYS A 224 -12.20 -10.21 11.45
CA LYS A 224 -13.15 -10.60 10.39
C LYS A 224 -14.53 -10.91 10.94
N ASP A 225 -14.62 -11.52 12.11
CA ASP A 225 -15.90 -11.86 12.73
C ASP A 225 -16.61 -10.63 13.33
N ASP A 226 -15.88 -9.63 13.80
CA ASP A 226 -16.47 -8.37 14.29
C ASP A 226 -16.95 -7.47 13.15
N PHE A 227 -16.25 -7.46 12.00
CA PHE A 227 -16.68 -6.68 10.82
C PHE A 227 -17.99 -7.22 10.20
N ASN A 228 -18.27 -8.52 10.39
CA ASN A 228 -19.51 -9.12 9.92
C ASN A 228 -20.70 -8.97 10.89
N LYS A 229 -20.47 -8.56 12.16
CA LYS A 229 -21.53 -8.43 13.15
C LYS A 229 -22.13 -7.03 13.27
N GLU A 230 -21.38 -5.97 12.94
CA GLU A 230 -21.87 -4.58 13.09
C GLU A 230 -22.67 -4.07 11.89
N ASN A 231 -22.67 -4.73 10.73
CA ASN A 231 -23.39 -4.30 9.53
C ASN A 231 -24.76 -4.99 9.30
N ILE A 232 -25.31 -5.73 10.28
CA ILE A 232 -26.58 -6.47 10.09
C ILE A 232 -27.77 -5.85 10.81
N ASN A 233 -27.60 -4.82 11.62
CA ASN A 233 -28.71 -4.25 12.39
C ASN A 233 -28.94 -2.76 12.10
N GLU A 234 -29.31 -2.40 10.90
CA GLU A 234 -30.20 -1.26 10.63
C GLU A 234 -30.35 -1.00 9.12
N VAL A 235 -31.18 -1.76 8.45
CA VAL A 235 -32.07 -1.24 7.39
C VAL A 235 -33.32 -2.11 7.35
N ASN A 236 -34.41 -1.53 7.82
CA ASN A 236 -35.75 -2.08 7.71
C ASN A 236 -36.18 -2.23 6.24
N GLU A 237 -36.70 -3.40 5.96
CA GLU A 237 -37.74 -3.79 5.03
C GLU A 237 -38.21 -2.77 3.97
N SER A 238 -37.74 -2.96 2.75
CA SER A 238 -38.62 -2.90 1.58
C SER A 238 -38.25 -4.05 0.64
N LYS A 239 -39.24 -4.91 0.46
CA LYS A 239 -39.21 -6.12 -0.36
C LYS A 239 -38.79 -5.77 -1.78
N LEU A 240 -37.63 -6.26 -2.21
CA LEU A 240 -37.29 -6.49 -3.61
C LEU A 240 -36.72 -7.89 -3.70
N ASP A 241 -37.41 -8.74 -4.42
CA ASP A 241 -37.09 -10.16 -4.63
C ASP A 241 -35.64 -10.30 -5.17
N ASN A 242 -34.72 -10.78 -4.33
CA ASN A 242 -33.40 -11.21 -4.74
C ASN A 242 -33.49 -12.58 -5.38
N ILE A 243 -33.60 -12.61 -6.70
CA ILE A 243 -33.36 -13.82 -7.49
C ILE A 243 -31.82 -14.02 -7.53
N PRO A 244 -31.30 -15.15 -7.04
CA PRO A 244 -29.85 -15.42 -7.14
C PRO A 244 -29.50 -15.61 -8.62
N ILE A 245 -28.68 -14.72 -9.17
CA ILE A 245 -28.11 -14.88 -10.52
C ILE A 245 -27.05 -15.99 -10.44
N THR A 246 -27.47 -17.21 -10.65
CA THR A 246 -26.55 -18.33 -10.90
C THR A 246 -25.98 -18.12 -12.30
N ARG A 247 -24.77 -17.69 -12.41
CA ARG A 247 -24.02 -17.69 -13.66
C ARG A 247 -23.65 -19.14 -13.96
N GLU A 248 -24.48 -19.81 -14.77
CA GLU A 248 -24.08 -21.08 -15.38
C GLU A 248 -22.92 -20.80 -16.35
N GLU A 249 -21.81 -21.50 -16.15
CA GLU A 249 -20.72 -21.49 -17.13
C GLU A 249 -21.26 -22.01 -18.48
N PRO A 250 -20.90 -21.37 -19.60
CA PRO A 250 -21.41 -21.78 -20.91
C PRO A 250 -20.91 -23.19 -21.22
N LYS A 251 -21.81 -24.11 -21.41
CA LYS A 251 -21.55 -25.54 -21.74
C LYS A 251 -20.80 -25.73 -23.05
N PHE A 252 -20.70 -24.69 -23.88
CA PHE A 252 -20.11 -24.74 -25.23
C PHE A 252 -19.12 -23.59 -25.48
N GLY A 253 -18.05 -23.87 -26.22
CA GLY A 253 -17.07 -22.87 -26.62
C GLY A 253 -17.67 -21.81 -27.56
N ARG A 254 -17.21 -20.56 -27.45
CA ARG A 254 -17.74 -19.39 -28.19
C ARG A 254 -17.82 -19.60 -29.72
N ASN A 255 -16.93 -20.38 -30.31
CA ASN A 255 -16.84 -20.70 -31.74
C ASN A 255 -17.31 -22.12 -32.08
N GLU A 256 -17.77 -22.90 -31.12
CA GLU A 256 -18.26 -24.24 -31.30
C GLU A 256 -19.55 -24.24 -32.08
N VAL A 257 -19.69 -25.19 -33.03
CA VAL A 257 -20.89 -25.33 -33.85
C VAL A 257 -21.86 -26.27 -33.11
N ILE A 258 -23.04 -25.77 -32.78
CA ILE A 258 -24.08 -26.50 -32.09
C ILE A 258 -25.33 -26.63 -32.98
N LYS A 259 -26.11 -27.68 -32.74
CA LYS A 259 -27.40 -27.91 -33.37
C LYS A 259 -28.50 -27.32 -32.49
N ILE A 260 -29.35 -26.49 -33.07
CA ILE A 260 -30.52 -25.94 -32.38
C ILE A 260 -31.80 -26.21 -33.18
N THR A 261 -32.90 -26.36 -32.46
CA THR A 261 -34.23 -26.59 -33.07
C THR A 261 -35.29 -25.69 -32.44
N ASN A 262 -36.31 -25.33 -33.24
CA ASN A 262 -37.53 -24.69 -32.78
C ASN A 262 -38.74 -25.65 -32.79
N GLY A 263 -38.49 -26.96 -32.96
CA GLY A 263 -39.54 -28.00 -33.07
C GLY A 263 -40.03 -28.27 -34.49
N ILE A 264 -39.76 -27.40 -35.44
CA ILE A 264 -40.10 -27.54 -36.87
C ILE A 264 -38.83 -27.61 -37.71
N ASP A 265 -37.89 -26.72 -37.45
CA ASP A 265 -36.63 -26.61 -38.16
C ASP A 265 -35.41 -26.90 -37.25
N THR A 266 -34.35 -27.45 -37.86
CA THR A 266 -33.05 -27.70 -37.19
C THR A 266 -31.94 -26.94 -37.92
N LYS A 267 -31.09 -26.23 -37.18
CA LYS A 267 -29.97 -25.45 -37.74
C LYS A 267 -28.67 -25.75 -37.01
N GLU A 268 -27.59 -25.84 -37.79
CA GLU A 268 -26.21 -25.90 -37.23
C GLU A 268 -25.56 -24.55 -37.35
N ILE A 269 -25.31 -23.89 -36.21
CA ILE A 269 -24.69 -22.56 -36.16
C ILE A 269 -23.72 -22.44 -34.98
N LYS A 270 -22.79 -21.51 -35.10
CA LYS A 270 -21.83 -21.24 -34.02
C LYS A 270 -22.54 -20.78 -32.76
N TYR A 271 -22.10 -21.27 -31.59
CA TYR A 271 -22.71 -20.97 -30.29
C TYR A 271 -22.91 -19.46 -30.07
N LYS A 272 -21.96 -18.58 -30.50
CA LYS A 272 -22.11 -17.14 -30.41
C LYS A 272 -23.39 -16.61 -31.10
N LYS A 273 -23.83 -17.21 -32.21
CA LYS A 273 -25.05 -16.81 -32.93
C LYS A 273 -26.27 -17.53 -32.38
N ALA A 274 -26.08 -18.78 -31.95
CA ALA A 274 -27.15 -19.60 -31.34
C ALA A 274 -27.61 -19.02 -30.00
N LYS A 275 -26.71 -18.43 -29.21
CA LYS A 275 -27.01 -17.85 -27.89
C LYS A 275 -28.15 -16.82 -27.95
N LEU A 276 -28.11 -15.90 -28.92
CA LEU A 276 -29.18 -14.92 -29.13
C LEU A 276 -30.55 -15.55 -29.44
N LEU A 277 -30.57 -16.66 -30.19
CA LEU A 277 -31.81 -17.37 -30.57
C LEU A 277 -32.33 -18.25 -29.43
N ILE A 278 -31.44 -18.71 -28.56
CA ILE A 278 -31.82 -19.50 -27.36
C ILE A 278 -32.34 -18.56 -26.27
N GLU A 279 -31.78 -17.36 -26.11
CA GLU A 279 -32.23 -16.35 -25.14
C GLU A 279 -33.64 -15.80 -25.47
N THR A 280 -34.06 -15.83 -26.74
CA THR A 280 -35.46 -15.51 -27.13
C THR A 280 -36.48 -16.60 -26.75
N GLY A 281 -36.02 -17.78 -26.32
CA GLY A 281 -36.86 -18.89 -25.89
C GLY A 281 -37.48 -19.71 -27.02
N GLU A 282 -37.31 -19.34 -28.29
CA GLU A 282 -37.88 -20.01 -29.44
C GLU A 282 -37.06 -21.23 -29.90
N TRP A 283 -35.75 -21.26 -29.58
CA TRP A 283 -34.82 -22.29 -30.01
C TRP A 283 -34.15 -22.99 -28.82
N LYS A 284 -33.97 -24.30 -28.91
CA LYS A 284 -33.34 -25.14 -27.92
C LYS A 284 -32.17 -25.91 -28.52
N VAL A 285 -31.12 -26.17 -27.75
CA VAL A 285 -30.01 -27.04 -28.16
C VAL A 285 -30.46 -28.48 -28.17
N ILE A 286 -30.08 -29.22 -29.23
CA ILE A 286 -30.29 -30.68 -29.34
C ILE A 286 -29.03 -31.41 -28.94
#